data_86571f4595859eacabc102c045f14c24
#
_entry.id   86571f4595859eacabc102c045f14c24
#
_cell.length_a   1.000
_cell.length_b   1.000
_cell.length_c   1.000
_cell.angle_alpha   90.00
_cell.angle_beta   90.00
_cell.angle_gamma   90.00
#
_symmetry.space_group_name_H-M   'P 1'
#
loop_
_entity.id
_entity.type
_entity.pdbx_description
1 polymer ?
#
loop_
_entity_poly.entity_id
_entity_poly.type
_entity_poly.pdbx_seq_one_letter_code
_entity_poly.pdbx_strand_id
1 'polypeptide(L)'
;MEKINDITGVILAGGRSTRFGSNKALAMVNGKPMIQQVVDLMSSLFVECLLVTNTPEQYAFLNIPMIRDRYQDMGPLAGIHAALQETNESRIFVVACDMPNLSPELIRYLCNINEQDYDVIIPGLEKGQEPLFGIYHKKALAVIDSFLQQKDCQIIRVLEDLQVKRVSEQEVLSITDNLNCFKNINRPADL
;
A
#
# COMPACT_ATOMS: atom_id res chain seq x y z
N MET A 1 -0.43 -5.17 -21.74
CA MET A 1 -1.16 -6.08 -20.82
C MET A 1 -2.43 -5.37 -20.37
N GLU A 2 -3.50 -6.11 -20.16
CA GLU A 2 -4.77 -5.56 -19.66
C GLU A 2 -4.60 -5.04 -18.23
N LYS A 3 -5.27 -3.93 -17.91
CA LYS A 3 -5.27 -3.38 -16.56
C LYS A 3 -6.22 -4.16 -15.65
N ILE A 4 -5.89 -4.21 -14.37
CA ILE A 4 -6.71 -4.77 -13.31
C ILE A 4 -7.89 -3.80 -13.10
N ASN A 5 -9.12 -4.29 -13.19
CA ASN A 5 -10.34 -3.48 -13.20
C ASN A 5 -11.31 -3.77 -12.05
N ASP A 6 -11.05 -4.79 -11.24
CA ASP A 6 -11.87 -5.26 -10.11
C ASP A 6 -11.21 -5.02 -8.74
N ILE A 7 -10.10 -4.28 -8.75
CA ILE A 7 -9.33 -3.88 -7.54
C ILE A 7 -8.89 -2.43 -7.74
N THR A 8 -9.09 -1.59 -6.74
CA THR A 8 -8.54 -0.22 -6.74
C THR A 8 -7.10 -0.22 -6.23
N GLY A 9 -6.17 0.34 -7.03
CA GLY A 9 -4.79 0.59 -6.60
C GLY A 9 -4.71 1.75 -5.60
N VAL A 10 -4.09 1.55 -4.45
CA VAL A 10 -4.01 2.55 -3.37
C VAL A 10 -2.57 2.82 -3.01
N ILE A 11 -2.18 4.10 -3.07
CA ILE A 11 -0.87 4.56 -2.64
C ILE A 11 -1.05 5.33 -1.31
N LEU A 12 -0.32 4.92 -0.27
CA LEU A 12 -0.34 5.60 1.02
C LEU A 12 0.82 6.60 1.08
N ALA A 13 0.50 7.89 1.07
CA ALA A 13 1.45 8.99 1.23
C ALA A 13 1.14 9.80 2.48
N GLY A 14 1.34 9.16 3.63
CA GLY A 14 1.14 9.75 4.95
C GLY A 14 2.30 9.40 5.87
N GLY A 15 2.48 10.19 6.90
CA GLY A 15 3.49 9.97 7.93
C GLY A 15 4.39 11.19 8.13
N ARG A 16 4.78 11.40 9.40
CA ARG A 16 5.74 12.46 9.77
C ARG A 16 7.13 12.01 9.33
N SER A 17 7.60 12.46 8.15
CA SER A 17 8.96 12.18 7.63
C SER A 17 10.07 12.83 8.48
N THR A 18 9.99 12.68 9.81
CA THR A 18 10.85 13.37 10.78
C THR A 18 12.34 13.07 10.61
N ARG A 19 12.66 11.90 10.05
CA ARG A 19 14.07 11.46 9.84
C ARG A 19 14.66 11.97 8.52
N PHE A 20 13.82 12.41 7.59
CA PHE A 20 14.25 12.88 6.26
C PHE A 20 14.44 14.42 6.23
N GLY A 21 13.93 15.14 7.26
CA GLY A 21 13.96 16.62 7.32
C GLY A 21 13.05 17.33 6.31
N SER A 22 12.48 16.58 5.36
CA SER A 22 11.56 17.02 4.32
C SER A 22 10.59 15.88 3.97
N ASN A 23 9.61 16.13 3.10
CA ASN A 23 8.70 15.08 2.62
C ASN A 23 9.47 14.05 1.78
N LYS A 24 9.77 12.87 2.36
CA LYS A 24 10.55 11.82 1.70
C LYS A 24 9.93 11.31 0.39
N ALA A 25 8.60 11.34 0.27
CA ALA A 25 7.91 10.92 -0.94
C ALA A 25 8.28 11.77 -2.17
N LEU A 26 8.73 13.01 -1.95
CA LEU A 26 9.19 13.94 -2.98
C LEU A 26 10.71 13.83 -3.26
N ALA A 27 11.44 12.96 -2.56
CA ALA A 27 12.85 12.74 -2.83
C ALA A 27 13.05 12.21 -4.25
N MET A 28 14.10 12.72 -4.91
CA MET A 28 14.42 12.38 -6.30
C MET A 28 15.14 11.03 -6.36
N VAL A 29 14.56 10.09 -7.07
CA VAL A 29 15.15 8.78 -7.39
C VAL A 29 15.22 8.68 -8.91
N ASN A 30 16.40 8.48 -9.47
CA ASN A 30 16.60 8.39 -10.93
C ASN A 30 15.98 9.58 -11.71
N GLY A 31 16.04 10.79 -11.17
CA GLY A 31 15.55 12.01 -11.84
C GLY A 31 14.04 12.25 -11.74
N LYS A 32 13.29 11.42 -10.98
CA LYS A 32 11.85 11.60 -10.70
C LYS A 32 11.56 11.57 -9.21
N PRO A 33 10.55 12.30 -8.70
CA PRO A 33 10.07 12.09 -7.34
C PRO A 33 9.69 10.62 -7.10
N MET A 34 10.09 10.07 -5.96
CA MET A 34 9.84 8.67 -5.62
C MET A 34 8.35 8.29 -5.74
N ILE A 35 7.47 9.12 -5.20
CA ILE A 35 6.02 8.91 -5.30
C ILE A 35 5.51 8.91 -6.75
N GLN A 36 6.11 9.71 -7.64
CA GLN A 36 5.72 9.72 -9.06
C GLN A 36 6.00 8.36 -9.72
N GLN A 37 7.13 7.71 -9.38
CA GLN A 37 7.44 6.38 -9.91
C GLN A 37 6.43 5.34 -9.45
N VAL A 38 6.05 5.38 -8.16
CA VAL A 38 5.01 4.50 -7.60
C VAL A 38 3.67 4.74 -8.30
N VAL A 39 3.26 6.01 -8.46
CA VAL A 39 2.00 6.38 -9.13
C VAL A 39 2.00 5.94 -10.59
N ASP A 40 3.08 6.20 -11.34
CA ASP A 40 3.21 5.82 -12.74
C ASP A 40 3.01 4.29 -12.92
N LEU A 41 3.67 3.50 -12.05
CA LEU A 41 3.54 2.05 -12.08
C LEU A 41 2.13 1.59 -11.72
N MET A 42 1.59 2.05 -10.59
CA MET A 42 0.25 1.66 -10.15
C MET A 42 -0.82 2.04 -11.19
N SER A 43 -0.73 3.24 -11.76
CA SER A 43 -1.64 3.69 -12.82
C SER A 43 -1.49 2.90 -14.13
N SER A 44 -0.33 2.26 -14.36
CA SER A 44 -0.16 1.35 -15.50
C SER A 44 -0.81 -0.02 -15.28
N LEU A 45 -0.95 -0.43 -14.02
CA LEU A 45 -1.47 -1.75 -13.63
C LEU A 45 -2.97 -1.75 -13.35
N PHE A 46 -3.50 -0.70 -12.72
CA PHE A 46 -4.90 -0.61 -12.29
C PHE A 46 -5.68 0.38 -13.16
N VAL A 47 -6.97 0.09 -13.36
CA VAL A 47 -7.90 1.04 -14.02
C VAL A 47 -8.16 2.21 -13.08
N GLU A 48 -8.41 1.91 -11.80
CA GLU A 48 -8.62 2.91 -10.76
C GLU A 48 -7.44 2.95 -9.79
N CYS A 49 -6.90 4.15 -9.58
CA CYS A 49 -5.88 4.41 -8.57
C CYS A 49 -6.25 5.62 -7.73
N LEU A 50 -5.91 5.58 -6.46
CA LEU A 50 -6.08 6.72 -5.57
C LEU A 50 -4.88 6.88 -4.61
N LEU A 51 -4.63 8.12 -4.23
CA LEU A 51 -3.63 8.49 -3.24
C LEU A 51 -4.32 8.84 -1.93
N VAL A 52 -3.90 8.20 -0.84
CA VAL A 52 -4.33 8.61 0.51
C VAL A 52 -3.28 9.52 1.10
N THR A 53 -3.67 10.77 1.38
CA THR A 53 -2.76 11.77 1.95
C THR A 53 -3.53 12.87 2.69
N ASN A 54 -2.95 13.38 3.77
CA ASN A 54 -3.51 14.51 4.51
C ASN A 54 -3.00 15.88 4.01
N THR A 55 -2.08 15.88 3.03
CA THR A 55 -1.50 17.08 2.40
C THR A 55 -1.61 17.03 0.87
N PRO A 56 -2.83 16.97 0.29
CA PRO A 56 -3.02 16.77 -1.15
C PRO A 56 -2.40 17.89 -2.00
N GLU A 57 -2.25 19.09 -1.45
CA GLU A 57 -1.61 20.23 -2.11
C GLU A 57 -0.15 19.94 -2.50
N GLN A 58 0.56 19.10 -1.76
CA GLN A 58 1.94 18.70 -2.07
C GLN A 58 2.03 17.73 -3.24
N TYR A 59 0.94 17.08 -3.60
CA TYR A 59 0.87 16.02 -4.59
C TYR A 59 -0.02 16.35 -5.79
N ALA A 60 -0.48 17.60 -5.92
CA ALA A 60 -1.37 18.04 -6.99
C ALA A 60 -0.81 17.75 -8.42
N PHE A 61 0.51 17.68 -8.56
CA PHE A 61 1.19 17.38 -9.82
C PHE A 61 1.01 15.93 -10.31
N LEU A 62 0.54 15.01 -9.45
CA LEU A 62 0.37 13.59 -9.79
C LEU A 62 -0.88 13.32 -10.65
N ASN A 63 -1.84 14.24 -10.69
CA ASN A 63 -3.09 14.13 -11.45
C ASN A 63 -3.88 12.81 -11.24
N ILE A 64 -3.91 12.30 -10.00
CA ILE A 64 -4.74 11.16 -9.59
C ILE A 64 -5.71 11.57 -8.48
N PRO A 65 -6.85 10.88 -8.32
CA PRO A 65 -7.76 11.10 -7.19
C PRO A 65 -7.04 11.00 -5.85
N MET A 66 -7.39 11.90 -4.93
CA MET A 66 -6.79 11.95 -3.60
C MET A 66 -7.87 11.99 -2.54
N ILE A 67 -7.65 11.24 -1.46
CA ILE A 67 -8.52 11.23 -0.28
C ILE A 67 -7.71 11.48 0.99
N ARG A 68 -8.39 11.95 2.04
CA ARG A 68 -7.82 12.11 3.38
C ARG A 68 -8.27 10.97 4.28
N ASP A 69 -7.43 10.54 5.20
CA ASP A 69 -7.88 9.66 6.27
C ASP A 69 -8.77 10.43 7.27
N ARG A 70 -9.69 9.72 7.91
CA ARG A 70 -10.59 10.28 8.93
C ARG A 70 -9.99 10.21 10.33
N TYR A 71 -9.06 9.29 10.55
CA TYR A 71 -8.40 9.05 11.82
C TYR A 71 -7.00 9.67 11.78
N GLN A 72 -6.92 10.94 12.14
CA GLN A 72 -5.66 11.69 12.09
C GLN A 72 -4.58 11.05 12.99
N ASP A 73 -3.35 11.06 12.51
CA ASP A 73 -2.16 10.53 13.22
C ASP A 73 -2.22 9.03 13.60
N MET A 74 -3.14 8.25 12.98
CA MET A 74 -3.29 6.81 13.21
C MET A 74 -2.51 5.95 12.21
N GLY A 75 -1.58 6.56 11.49
CA GLY A 75 -0.65 5.87 10.60
C GLY A 75 -1.29 5.19 9.39
N PRO A 76 -0.61 4.19 8.79
CA PRO A 76 -1.06 3.57 7.55
C PRO A 76 -2.42 2.86 7.66
N LEU A 77 -2.78 2.36 8.86
CA LEU A 77 -4.06 1.69 9.08
C LEU A 77 -5.25 2.62 8.80
N ALA A 78 -5.15 3.89 9.20
CA ALA A 78 -6.17 4.90 8.91
C ALA A 78 -6.32 5.14 7.39
N GLY A 79 -5.19 5.11 6.66
CA GLY A 79 -5.19 5.23 5.21
C GLY A 79 -5.85 4.03 4.52
N ILE A 80 -5.59 2.81 4.97
CA ILE A 80 -6.25 1.59 4.48
C ILE A 80 -7.76 1.67 4.73
N HIS A 81 -8.17 2.06 5.94
CA HIS A 81 -9.57 2.26 6.28
C HIS A 81 -10.26 3.27 5.35
N ALA A 82 -9.66 4.44 5.14
CA ALA A 82 -10.22 5.48 4.26
C ALA A 82 -10.37 4.97 2.82
N ALA A 83 -9.37 4.27 2.30
CA ALA A 83 -9.41 3.71 0.96
C ALA A 83 -10.50 2.64 0.80
N LEU A 84 -10.67 1.74 1.78
CA LEU A 84 -11.74 0.73 1.77
C LEU A 84 -13.14 1.35 1.82
N GLN A 85 -13.32 2.51 2.48
CA GLN A 85 -14.59 3.22 2.49
C GLN A 85 -14.89 3.92 1.17
N GLU A 86 -13.87 4.49 0.53
CA GLU A 86 -14.03 5.31 -0.68
C GLU A 86 -14.17 4.48 -1.96
N THR A 87 -13.44 3.37 -2.08
CA THR A 87 -13.48 2.55 -3.31
C THR A 87 -14.86 1.98 -3.61
N ASN A 88 -15.23 1.88 -4.88
CA ASN A 88 -16.41 1.15 -5.33
C ASN A 88 -16.16 -0.36 -5.38
N GLU A 89 -14.91 -0.79 -5.55
CA GLU A 89 -14.52 -2.20 -5.63
C GLU A 89 -14.59 -2.90 -4.28
N SER A 90 -14.69 -4.22 -4.31
CA SER A 90 -14.68 -5.06 -3.09
C SER A 90 -13.31 -5.12 -2.44
N ARG A 91 -12.25 -4.80 -3.20
CA ARG A 91 -10.84 -4.94 -2.84
C ARG A 91 -10.02 -3.71 -3.17
N ILE A 92 -8.97 -3.50 -2.40
CA ILE A 92 -7.91 -2.55 -2.71
C ILE A 92 -6.55 -3.27 -2.71
N PHE A 93 -5.63 -2.83 -3.58
CA PHE A 93 -4.21 -3.19 -3.50
C PHE A 93 -3.43 -2.00 -2.93
N VAL A 94 -2.81 -2.20 -1.78
CA VAL A 94 -2.13 -1.12 -1.02
C VAL A 94 -0.63 -1.19 -1.24
N VAL A 95 -0.01 -0.03 -1.50
CA VAL A 95 1.44 0.16 -1.46
C VAL A 95 1.81 1.42 -0.67
N ALA A 96 3.00 1.43 -0.08
CA ALA A 96 3.57 2.64 0.50
C ALA A 96 4.29 3.48 -0.55
N CYS A 97 4.24 4.81 -0.41
CA CYS A 97 4.88 5.74 -1.36
C CYS A 97 6.41 5.71 -1.36
N ASP A 98 7.03 5.02 -0.41
CA ASP A 98 8.48 4.87 -0.24
C ASP A 98 9.05 3.56 -0.77
N MET A 99 8.29 2.84 -1.59
CA MET A 99 8.65 1.57 -2.26
C MET A 99 8.83 1.79 -3.77
N PRO A 100 9.92 2.41 -4.25
CA PRO A 100 10.06 2.77 -5.68
C PRO A 100 10.31 1.58 -6.61
N ASN A 101 10.70 0.43 -6.07
CA ASN A 101 11.09 -0.76 -6.84
C ASN A 101 9.98 -1.83 -6.90
N LEU A 102 8.71 -1.43 -6.94
CA LEU A 102 7.58 -2.37 -7.00
C LEU A 102 7.73 -3.37 -8.17
N SER A 103 7.34 -4.64 -7.94
CA SER A 103 7.29 -5.67 -9.00
C SER A 103 5.88 -5.77 -9.58
N PRO A 104 5.68 -5.44 -10.87
CA PRO A 104 4.40 -5.63 -11.55
C PRO A 104 3.94 -7.10 -11.55
N GLU A 105 4.88 -8.03 -11.68
CA GLU A 105 4.62 -9.48 -11.72
C GLU A 105 4.03 -9.94 -10.38
N LEU A 106 4.66 -9.54 -9.27
CA LEU A 106 4.18 -9.89 -7.93
C LEU A 106 2.82 -9.24 -7.63
N ILE A 107 2.62 -7.98 -8.02
CA ILE A 107 1.33 -7.30 -7.88
C ILE A 107 0.24 -8.09 -8.60
N ARG A 108 0.46 -8.45 -9.87
CA ARG A 108 -0.49 -9.26 -10.65
C ARG A 108 -0.72 -10.64 -10.04
N TYR A 109 0.33 -11.28 -9.55
CA TYR A 109 0.20 -12.57 -8.89
C TYR A 109 -0.72 -12.49 -7.69
N LEU A 110 -0.49 -11.54 -6.78
CA LEU A 110 -1.33 -11.35 -5.59
C LEU A 110 -2.79 -11.05 -5.97
N CYS A 111 -3.01 -10.20 -6.98
CA CYS A 111 -4.35 -9.88 -7.47
C CYS A 111 -5.12 -11.07 -8.04
N ASN A 112 -4.42 -12.11 -8.52
CA ASN A 112 -5.02 -13.32 -9.07
C ASN A 112 -5.24 -14.44 -8.05
N ILE A 113 -4.81 -14.28 -6.80
CA ILE A 113 -5.10 -15.25 -5.75
C ILE A 113 -6.61 -15.27 -5.47
N ASN A 114 -7.20 -16.47 -5.41
CA ASN A 114 -8.60 -16.62 -5.04
C ASN A 114 -8.85 -16.10 -3.62
N GLU A 115 -9.73 -15.12 -3.49
CA GLU A 115 -9.94 -14.31 -2.29
C GLU A 115 -11.08 -14.76 -1.39
N GLN A 116 -11.89 -15.75 -1.83
CA GLN A 116 -13.16 -16.08 -1.17
C GLN A 116 -13.02 -16.34 0.33
N ASP A 117 -11.86 -16.85 0.75
CA ASP A 117 -11.59 -17.27 2.12
C ASP A 117 -10.74 -16.24 2.92
N TYR A 118 -10.30 -15.12 2.31
CA TYR A 118 -9.35 -14.20 2.94
C TYR A 118 -9.86 -12.77 3.01
N ASP A 119 -9.57 -12.09 4.13
CA ASP A 119 -9.79 -10.66 4.32
C ASP A 119 -8.59 -9.84 3.84
N VAL A 120 -7.38 -10.43 3.92
CA VAL A 120 -6.11 -9.81 3.57
C VAL A 120 -5.19 -10.82 2.89
N ILE A 121 -4.47 -10.39 1.85
CA ILE A 121 -3.44 -11.18 1.17
C ILE A 121 -2.15 -10.35 1.13
N ILE A 122 -1.11 -10.81 1.80
CA ILE A 122 0.17 -10.10 1.93
C ILE A 122 1.36 -11.05 1.83
N PRO A 123 2.56 -10.59 1.44
CA PRO A 123 3.78 -11.35 1.60
C PRO A 123 4.14 -11.57 3.07
N GLY A 124 4.53 -12.79 3.39
CA GLY A 124 5.11 -13.19 4.67
C GLY A 124 6.54 -13.61 4.46
N LEU A 125 7.49 -12.71 4.78
CA LEU A 125 8.92 -12.92 4.59
C LEU A 125 9.57 -13.46 5.88
N GLU A 126 10.75 -14.05 5.79
CA GLU A 126 11.51 -14.50 6.97
C GLU A 126 11.77 -13.35 7.97
N LYS A 127 11.91 -12.12 7.48
CA LYS A 127 12.13 -10.91 8.29
C LYS A 127 10.87 -10.27 8.84
N GLY A 128 9.69 -10.77 8.47
CA GLY A 128 8.39 -10.22 8.88
C GLY A 128 7.38 -10.15 7.75
N GLN A 129 6.22 -9.59 8.04
CA GLN A 129 5.14 -9.42 7.09
C GLN A 129 5.22 -8.04 6.40
N GLU A 130 4.76 -7.95 5.15
CA GLU A 130 4.71 -6.71 4.37
C GLU A 130 3.26 -6.20 4.23
N PRO A 131 2.66 -5.65 5.29
CA PRO A 131 1.26 -5.25 5.29
C PRO A 131 0.97 -4.03 4.39
N LEU A 132 2.00 -3.29 3.99
CA LEU A 132 1.87 -2.18 3.05
C LEU A 132 2.27 -2.56 1.61
N PHE A 133 2.17 -3.85 1.30
CA PHE A 133 2.24 -4.40 -0.04
C PHE A 133 1.27 -5.57 -0.12
N GLY A 134 0.02 -5.32 -0.44
CA GLY A 134 -0.96 -6.41 -0.50
C GLY A 134 -2.40 -5.98 -0.66
N ILE A 135 -3.27 -6.96 -0.63
CA ILE A 135 -4.71 -6.80 -0.85
C ILE A 135 -5.45 -6.76 0.47
N TYR A 136 -6.40 -5.84 0.55
CA TYR A 136 -7.38 -5.74 1.63
C TYR A 136 -8.79 -5.79 1.05
N HIS A 137 -9.64 -6.65 1.58
CA HIS A 137 -11.03 -6.75 1.21
C HIS A 137 -11.92 -5.88 2.11
N LYS A 138 -13.01 -5.36 1.58
CA LYS A 138 -14.00 -4.59 2.36
C LYS A 138 -14.52 -5.34 3.62
N LYS A 139 -14.47 -6.68 3.64
CA LYS A 139 -14.78 -7.48 4.84
C LYS A 139 -13.93 -7.09 6.06
N ALA A 140 -12.68 -6.67 5.85
CA ALA A 140 -11.78 -6.26 6.93
C ALA A 140 -12.20 -4.92 7.58
N LEU A 141 -13.06 -4.13 6.93
CA LEU A 141 -13.36 -2.75 7.34
C LEU A 141 -13.88 -2.65 8.78
N ALA A 142 -14.79 -3.55 9.18
CA ALA A 142 -15.38 -3.52 10.52
C ALA A 142 -14.35 -3.78 11.62
N VAL A 143 -13.42 -4.72 11.37
CA VAL A 143 -12.33 -5.02 12.31
C VAL A 143 -11.36 -3.84 12.38
N ILE A 144 -10.91 -3.32 11.23
CA ILE A 144 -10.01 -2.16 11.15
C ILE A 144 -10.62 -0.95 11.90
N ASP A 145 -11.90 -0.65 11.65
CA ASP A 145 -12.61 0.45 12.30
C ASP A 145 -12.65 0.29 13.83
N SER A 146 -12.91 -0.92 14.33
CA SER A 146 -12.90 -1.23 15.76
C SER A 146 -11.55 -0.93 16.43
N PHE A 147 -10.44 -1.29 15.78
CA PHE A 147 -9.10 -0.99 16.28
C PHE A 147 -8.82 0.52 16.29
N LEU A 148 -9.18 1.22 15.21
CA LEU A 148 -8.98 2.67 15.11
C LEU A 148 -9.80 3.44 16.15
N GLN A 149 -11.03 3.01 16.46
CA GLN A 149 -11.85 3.59 17.53
C GLN A 149 -11.21 3.42 18.92
N GLN A 150 -10.50 2.32 19.14
CA GLN A 150 -9.74 2.03 20.35
C GLN A 150 -8.36 2.74 20.38
N LYS A 151 -8.04 3.53 19.33
CA LYS A 151 -6.73 4.18 19.13
C LYS A 151 -5.56 3.20 19.01
N ASP A 152 -5.85 1.96 18.59
CA ASP A 152 -4.82 0.99 18.25
C ASP A 152 -4.58 1.02 16.73
N CYS A 153 -3.40 1.47 16.33
CA CYS A 153 -3.01 1.61 14.93
C CYS A 153 -1.97 0.58 14.48
N GLN A 154 -1.73 -0.46 15.28
CA GLN A 154 -0.75 -1.50 14.99
C GLN A 154 -1.32 -2.51 13.98
N ILE A 155 -0.97 -2.37 12.70
CA ILE A 155 -1.48 -3.23 11.62
C ILE A 155 -1.30 -4.71 11.94
N ILE A 156 -0.14 -5.11 12.50
CA ILE A 156 0.14 -6.52 12.80
C ILE A 156 -0.90 -7.10 13.76
N ARG A 157 -1.37 -6.35 14.75
CA ARG A 157 -2.41 -6.80 15.69
C ARG A 157 -3.77 -6.94 15.00
N VAL A 158 -4.10 -6.02 14.09
CA VAL A 158 -5.32 -6.11 13.29
C VAL A 158 -5.32 -7.39 12.43
N LEU A 159 -4.16 -7.78 11.89
CA LEU A 159 -4.02 -9.00 11.09
C LEU A 159 -4.21 -10.29 11.90
N GLU A 160 -4.11 -10.26 13.23
CA GLU A 160 -4.39 -11.41 14.10
C GLU A 160 -5.89 -11.72 14.17
N ASP A 161 -6.75 -10.71 14.01
CA ASP A 161 -8.21 -10.83 14.05
C ASP A 161 -8.84 -10.98 12.65
N LEU A 162 -8.02 -11.13 11.59
CA LEU A 162 -8.45 -11.26 10.20
C LEU A 162 -8.02 -12.60 9.58
N GLN A 163 -8.75 -13.05 8.57
CA GLN A 163 -8.34 -14.19 7.74
C GLN A 163 -7.26 -13.73 6.76
N VAL A 164 -5.99 -14.02 7.07
CA VAL A 164 -4.84 -13.53 6.30
C VAL A 164 -4.19 -14.66 5.52
N LYS A 165 -4.13 -14.54 4.18
CA LYS A 165 -3.24 -15.32 3.32
C LYS A 165 -1.85 -14.69 3.34
N ARG A 166 -0.89 -15.42 3.88
CA ARG A 166 0.53 -15.06 3.81
C ARG A 166 1.19 -15.81 2.67
N VAL A 167 1.59 -15.09 1.62
CA VAL A 167 2.38 -15.62 0.52
C VAL A 167 3.82 -15.75 0.99
N SER A 168 4.35 -16.97 0.97
CA SER A 168 5.68 -17.26 1.52
C SER A 168 6.80 -16.57 0.73
N GLU A 169 7.94 -16.31 1.40
CA GLU A 169 9.12 -15.75 0.73
C GLU A 169 9.59 -16.60 -0.44
N GLN A 170 9.53 -17.92 -0.31
CA GLN A 170 9.86 -18.83 -1.39
C GLN A 170 8.94 -18.66 -2.61
N GLU A 171 7.65 -18.48 -2.38
CA GLU A 171 6.64 -18.21 -3.39
C GLU A 171 6.88 -16.86 -4.07
N VAL A 172 7.20 -15.83 -3.29
CA VAL A 172 7.60 -14.50 -3.80
C VAL A 172 8.84 -14.61 -4.69
N LEU A 173 9.89 -15.29 -4.24
CA LEU A 173 11.13 -15.47 -4.98
C LEU A 173 10.97 -16.32 -6.25
N SER A 174 9.91 -17.14 -6.36
CA SER A 174 9.59 -17.84 -7.61
C SER A 174 9.02 -16.92 -8.70
N ILE A 175 8.58 -15.70 -8.31
CA ILE A 175 7.98 -14.70 -9.20
C ILE A 175 8.94 -13.55 -9.46
N THR A 176 9.72 -13.18 -8.42
CA THR A 176 10.69 -12.09 -8.46
C THR A 176 12.10 -12.63 -8.26
N ASP A 177 13.09 -12.08 -8.96
CA ASP A 177 14.49 -12.54 -8.81
C ASP A 177 15.07 -12.22 -7.42
N ASN A 178 14.42 -11.30 -6.66
CA ASN A 178 14.92 -10.83 -5.38
C ASN A 178 13.80 -10.11 -4.60
N LEU A 179 14.10 -9.70 -3.36
CA LEU A 179 13.17 -8.98 -2.47
C LEU A 179 13.31 -7.44 -2.54
N ASN A 180 13.91 -6.88 -3.59
CA ASN A 180 14.13 -5.43 -3.70
C ASN A 180 12.83 -4.62 -3.75
N CYS A 181 11.72 -5.23 -4.19
CA CYS A 181 10.40 -4.60 -4.24
C CYS A 181 9.86 -4.20 -2.84
N PHE A 182 10.40 -4.78 -1.77
CA PHE A 182 10.05 -4.43 -0.38
C PHE A 182 11.03 -3.45 0.28
N LYS A 183 12.05 -3.00 -0.44
CA LYS A 183 13.00 -2.01 0.13
C LYS A 183 12.35 -0.63 0.17
N ASN A 184 12.17 -0.16 1.41
CA ASN A 184 11.74 1.20 1.67
C ASN A 184 12.94 2.15 1.68
N ILE A 185 12.83 3.29 1.02
CA ILE A 185 13.78 4.38 1.13
C ILE A 185 13.41 5.23 2.35
N ASN A 186 14.19 5.11 3.42
CA ASN A 186 13.93 5.77 4.70
C ASN A 186 14.91 6.89 5.04
N ARG A 187 16.05 6.95 4.37
CA ARG A 187 17.11 7.95 4.57
C ARG A 187 17.67 8.40 3.22
N PRO A 188 18.24 9.62 3.13
CA PRO A 188 18.94 10.06 1.91
C PRO A 188 20.05 9.11 1.43
N ALA A 189 20.65 8.34 2.35
CA ALA A 189 21.68 7.35 2.03
C ALA A 189 21.12 6.06 1.38
N ASP A 190 19.82 5.87 1.37
CA ASP A 190 19.14 4.71 0.73
C ASP A 190 18.83 5.02 -0.76
N LEU A 191 19.02 6.29 -1.20
CA LEU A 191 18.88 6.77 -2.59
C LEU A 191 20.13 6.37 -3.45
#